data_a2103f99d6733ef6cbe378929984aefa
#
_entry.id   a2103f99d6733ef6cbe378929984aefa
#
_cell.length_a   1.000
_cell.length_b   1.000
_cell.length_c   1.000
_cell.angle_alpha   90.00
_cell.angle_beta   90.00
_cell.angle_gamma   90.00
#
_symmetry.space_group_name_H-M   'P 1'
#
loop_
_entity.id
_entity.type
_entity.pdbx_description
1 polymer ?
#
loop_
_entity_poly.entity_id
_entity_poly.type
_entity_poly.pdbx_seq_one_letter_code
_entity_poly.pdbx_strand_id
1 'polypeptide(L)'
;MASCHKESFDERVARECQEYTAKYCPAEMDENTVLDSLTYDIPQKTLTHAYRLRGSLANDSLYTGAVNLAMEEIVLDDLRESISLRPYKEAGLTFRFVYYSDQSGHKLLEYFFTPKDYGQVPQFQTDSIK
;
A
#
# COMPACT_ATOMS: atom_id res chain seq x y z
N MET A 1 18.32 2.36 34.23
CA MET A 1 17.93 1.27 33.96
C MET A 1 17.24 1.23 32.74
N ALA A 2 17.37 0.34 32.15
CA ALA A 2 16.85 0.30 30.97
C ALA A 2 15.49 -0.02 31.06
N SER A 3 14.68 0.63 30.50
CA SER A 3 13.43 0.34 30.65
C SER A 3 13.15 -0.72 29.72
N CYS A 4 12.37 -1.57 30.05
CA CYS A 4 12.03 -2.62 29.22
C CYS A 4 10.85 -2.25 28.41
N HIS A 5 10.94 -1.19 27.70
CA HIS A 5 9.83 -0.76 26.90
C HIS A 5 9.58 -1.79 25.83
N LYS A 6 8.36 -2.32 25.79
CA LYS A 6 8.05 -3.26 24.83
C LYS A 6 7.42 -2.56 23.68
N GLU A 7 7.92 -2.75 22.50
CA GLU A 7 7.42 -2.09 21.33
C GLU A 7 6.00 -2.57 21.02
N SER A 8 5.07 -1.66 20.81
CA SER A 8 3.72 -2.04 20.45
C SER A 8 3.70 -2.48 19.00
N PHE A 9 2.60 -3.08 18.57
CA PHE A 9 2.45 -3.48 17.18
C PHE A 9 2.56 -2.26 16.28
N ASP A 10 1.89 -1.15 16.63
CA ASP A 10 1.94 0.05 15.80
C ASP A 10 3.35 0.62 15.72
N GLU A 11 4.07 0.62 16.84
CA GLU A 11 5.45 1.11 16.83
C GLU A 11 6.33 0.23 15.95
N ARG A 12 6.09 -1.06 15.98
CA ARG A 12 6.86 -1.99 15.17
C ARG A 12 6.58 -1.76 13.69
N VAL A 13 5.31 -1.57 13.32
CA VAL A 13 4.99 -1.33 11.91
C VAL A 13 5.65 -0.04 11.43
N ALA A 14 5.60 1.02 12.25
CA ALA A 14 6.22 2.29 11.88
C ALA A 14 7.73 2.11 11.69
N ARG A 15 8.37 1.36 12.58
CA ARG A 15 9.80 1.13 12.49
C ARG A 15 10.14 0.28 11.26
N GLU A 16 9.35 -0.76 11.00
CA GLU A 16 9.59 -1.62 9.84
C GLU A 16 9.46 -0.82 8.55
N CYS A 17 8.49 0.09 8.46
CA CYS A 17 8.35 0.93 7.30
C CYS A 17 9.55 1.84 7.10
N GLN A 18 10.05 2.43 8.19
CA GLN A 18 11.20 3.27 8.10
C GLN A 18 12.42 2.49 7.65
N GLU A 19 12.61 1.31 8.21
CA GLU A 19 13.77 0.49 7.86
C GLU A 19 13.70 0.02 6.42
N TYR A 20 12.51 -0.38 5.97
CA TYR A 20 12.36 -0.83 4.60
C TYR A 20 12.65 0.32 3.64
N THR A 21 12.11 1.51 3.94
CA THR A 21 12.32 2.66 3.09
C THR A 21 13.80 3.02 3.01
N ALA A 22 14.47 3.03 4.16
CA ALA A 22 15.88 3.40 4.17
C ALA A 22 16.75 2.37 3.46
N LYS A 23 16.38 1.10 3.53
CA LYS A 23 17.22 0.06 2.97
C LYS A 23 16.94 -0.23 1.51
N TYR A 24 15.68 -0.20 1.11
CA TYR A 24 15.32 -0.67 -0.21
C TYR A 24 14.77 0.38 -1.16
N CYS A 25 14.30 1.51 -0.66
CA CYS A 25 13.69 2.49 -1.55
C CYS A 25 14.67 3.56 -2.00
N PRO A 26 14.52 4.08 -3.19
CA PRO A 26 13.45 3.75 -4.12
C PRO A 26 13.69 2.37 -4.72
N ALA A 27 12.63 1.60 -4.85
CA ALA A 27 12.74 0.23 -5.35
C ALA A 27 11.99 0.11 -6.67
N GLU A 28 12.63 -0.41 -7.69
CA GLU A 28 11.96 -0.57 -8.96
C GLU A 28 11.06 -1.78 -8.91
N MET A 29 9.77 -1.57 -9.05
CA MET A 29 8.82 -2.67 -9.04
C MET A 29 8.71 -3.25 -10.43
N ASP A 30 8.73 -2.40 -11.46
CA ASP A 30 8.81 -2.81 -12.85
C ASP A 30 9.38 -1.63 -13.62
N GLU A 31 9.42 -1.67 -14.94
CA GLU A 31 10.12 -0.63 -15.66
C GLU A 31 9.46 0.72 -15.57
N ASN A 32 8.21 0.79 -15.19
CA ASN A 32 7.49 2.05 -15.11
C ASN A 32 7.06 2.42 -13.71
N THR A 33 7.31 1.60 -12.71
CA THR A 33 6.81 1.81 -11.36
C THR A 33 7.91 1.71 -10.33
N VAL A 34 8.07 2.75 -9.53
CA VAL A 34 9.06 2.79 -8.47
C VAL A 34 8.35 2.99 -7.15
N LEU A 35 8.67 2.17 -6.16
CA LEU A 35 8.15 2.37 -4.82
C LEU A 35 9.11 3.31 -4.10
N ASP A 36 8.65 4.51 -3.80
CA ASP A 36 9.50 5.51 -3.17
C ASP A 36 9.56 5.37 -1.66
N SER A 37 8.48 4.95 -1.05
CA SER A 37 8.49 4.80 0.41
C SER A 37 7.32 4.01 0.92
N LEU A 38 7.52 3.47 2.12
CA LEU A 38 6.45 2.93 2.94
C LEU A 38 6.41 3.78 4.20
N THR A 39 5.25 4.21 4.62
CA THR A 39 5.13 4.96 5.87
C THR A 39 3.91 4.49 6.63
N TYR A 40 3.90 4.65 7.93
CA TYR A 40 2.79 4.24 8.76
C TYR A 40 2.38 5.38 9.68
N ASP A 41 1.10 5.74 9.59
CA ASP A 41 0.56 6.81 10.43
C ASP A 41 -0.14 6.10 11.57
N ILE A 42 0.43 6.17 12.76
CA ILE A 42 -0.08 5.43 13.92
C ILE A 42 -1.48 5.89 14.32
N PRO A 43 -1.74 7.19 14.46
CA PRO A 43 -3.09 7.59 14.86
C PRO A 43 -4.19 7.16 13.89
N GLN A 44 -3.89 7.14 12.59
CA GLN A 44 -4.89 6.76 11.60
C GLN A 44 -4.79 5.30 11.24
N LYS A 45 -3.80 4.59 11.76
CA LYS A 45 -3.56 3.18 11.45
C LYS A 45 -3.54 2.95 9.95
N THR A 46 -2.85 3.84 9.24
CA THR A 46 -2.78 3.80 7.78
C THR A 46 -1.37 3.55 7.29
N LEU A 47 -1.22 2.46 6.55
CA LEU A 47 0.04 2.08 5.93
C LEU A 47 0.01 2.58 4.51
N THR A 48 0.95 3.46 4.15
CA THR A 48 0.98 4.08 2.83
C THR A 48 2.12 3.54 1.98
N HIS A 49 1.77 3.15 0.75
CA HIS A 49 2.74 2.81 -0.27
C HIS A 49 2.75 3.97 -1.25
N ALA A 50 3.85 4.68 -1.35
CA ALA A 50 3.97 5.83 -2.24
C ALA A 50 4.80 5.44 -3.45
N TYR A 51 4.20 5.51 -4.63
CA TYR A 51 4.83 5.09 -5.87
C TYR A 51 5.03 6.26 -6.80
N ARG A 52 5.97 6.11 -7.70
CA ARG A 52 6.23 7.09 -8.74
C ARG A 52 6.14 6.35 -10.07
N LEU A 53 5.38 6.89 -11.02
CA LEU A 53 5.20 6.28 -12.34
C LEU A 53 6.07 7.02 -13.36
N ARG A 54 6.75 6.26 -14.21
CA ARG A 54 7.72 6.78 -15.16
C ARG A 54 7.31 6.44 -16.57
N GLY A 55 8.02 7.01 -17.53
CA GLY A 55 7.83 6.69 -18.92
C GLY A 55 6.45 7.06 -19.39
N SER A 56 5.84 6.23 -20.19
CA SER A 56 4.53 6.52 -20.71
C SER A 56 3.47 6.59 -19.61
N LEU A 57 3.70 5.92 -18.49
CA LEU A 57 2.72 5.95 -17.41
C LEU A 57 2.79 7.24 -16.59
N ALA A 58 3.79 8.09 -16.83
CA ALA A 58 3.88 9.36 -16.11
C ALA A 58 3.00 10.44 -16.71
N ASN A 59 2.35 10.18 -17.86
CA ASN A 59 1.55 11.18 -18.51
C ASN A 59 0.23 11.39 -17.78
N ASP A 60 0.03 12.58 -17.22
CA ASP A 60 -1.15 12.89 -16.43
C ASP A 60 -2.45 12.63 -17.20
N SER A 61 -2.45 12.83 -18.48
CA SER A 61 -3.68 12.72 -19.24
C SER A 61 -4.19 11.30 -19.40
N LEU A 62 -3.39 10.30 -19.01
CA LEU A 62 -3.83 8.94 -19.08
C LEU A 62 -4.89 8.65 -18.04
N TYR A 63 -4.90 9.39 -16.95
CA TYR A 63 -5.64 8.97 -15.76
C TYR A 63 -7.05 9.56 -15.75
N THR A 64 -7.89 9.07 -16.68
CA THR A 64 -9.28 9.42 -16.76
C THR A 64 -10.06 8.69 -15.69
N GLY A 65 -11.34 8.98 -15.55
CA GLY A 65 -12.17 8.28 -14.59
C GLY A 65 -12.21 6.78 -14.83
N ALA A 66 -12.25 6.37 -16.09
CA ALA A 66 -12.31 4.95 -16.42
C ALA A 66 -11.02 4.25 -16.02
N VAL A 67 -9.87 4.87 -16.28
CA VAL A 67 -8.59 4.27 -15.92
C VAL A 67 -8.47 4.23 -14.42
N ASN A 68 -8.91 5.27 -13.72
CA ASN A 68 -8.85 5.32 -12.27
C ASN A 68 -9.64 4.15 -11.67
N LEU A 69 -10.85 3.90 -12.16
CA LEU A 69 -11.66 2.80 -11.62
C LEU A 69 -11.03 1.45 -11.92
N ALA A 70 -10.48 1.28 -13.12
CA ALA A 70 -9.84 0.02 -13.47
C ALA A 70 -8.63 -0.25 -12.60
N MET A 71 -7.83 0.79 -12.34
CA MET A 71 -6.65 0.63 -11.51
C MET A 71 -7.03 0.36 -10.07
N GLU A 72 -8.11 0.94 -9.59
CA GLU A 72 -8.55 0.68 -8.22
C GLU A 72 -8.82 -0.79 -8.02
N GLU A 73 -9.48 -1.42 -8.98
CA GLU A 73 -9.76 -2.84 -8.87
C GLU A 73 -8.51 -3.68 -8.90
N ILE A 74 -7.56 -3.32 -9.76
CA ILE A 74 -6.31 -4.07 -9.85
C ILE A 74 -5.54 -3.97 -8.54
N VAL A 75 -5.43 -2.77 -7.99
CA VAL A 75 -4.65 -2.56 -6.77
C VAL A 75 -5.34 -3.28 -5.59
N LEU A 76 -6.65 -3.23 -5.53
CA LEU A 76 -7.36 -3.91 -4.46
C LEU A 76 -7.18 -5.42 -4.56
N ASP A 77 -7.24 -5.98 -5.77
CA ASP A 77 -7.04 -7.41 -5.93
C ASP A 77 -5.62 -7.82 -5.55
N ASP A 78 -4.63 -7.00 -5.89
CA ASP A 78 -3.27 -7.28 -5.50
C ASP A 78 -3.14 -7.24 -3.97
N LEU A 79 -3.78 -6.29 -3.31
CA LEU A 79 -3.75 -6.22 -1.86
C LEU A 79 -4.40 -7.46 -1.26
N ARG A 80 -5.54 -7.87 -1.78
CA ARG A 80 -6.23 -9.04 -1.25
C ARG A 80 -5.36 -10.29 -1.36
N GLU A 81 -4.61 -10.41 -2.44
CA GLU A 81 -3.80 -11.59 -2.67
C GLU A 81 -2.42 -11.53 -2.07
N SER A 82 -1.99 -10.40 -1.55
CA SER A 82 -0.63 -10.25 -1.08
C SER A 82 -0.37 -11.06 0.18
N ILE A 83 0.60 -11.96 0.10
CA ILE A 83 0.98 -12.74 1.26
C ILE A 83 1.86 -11.91 2.16
N SER A 84 2.71 -11.06 1.61
CA SER A 84 3.62 -10.27 2.44
C SER A 84 2.87 -9.25 3.30
N LEU A 85 1.68 -8.82 2.87
CA LEU A 85 0.92 -7.85 3.63
C LEU A 85 -0.10 -8.50 4.57
N ARG A 86 -0.12 -9.85 4.60
CA ARG A 86 -1.08 -10.54 5.43
C ARG A 86 -1.09 -10.11 6.89
N PRO A 87 0.04 -9.96 7.56
CA PRO A 87 0.00 -9.58 8.96
C PRO A 87 -0.68 -8.23 9.19
N TYR A 88 -0.52 -7.31 8.24
CA TYR A 88 -1.10 -5.99 8.37
C TYR A 88 -2.60 -6.03 8.05
N LYS A 89 -2.99 -6.88 7.11
CA LYS A 89 -4.41 -7.08 6.82
C LYS A 89 -5.12 -7.73 8.01
N GLU A 90 -4.46 -8.70 8.62
CA GLU A 90 -5.04 -9.38 9.77
C GLU A 90 -5.17 -8.42 10.95
N ALA A 91 -4.29 -7.46 11.05
CA ALA A 91 -4.36 -6.45 12.10
C ALA A 91 -5.40 -5.37 11.81
N GLY A 92 -6.01 -5.40 10.63
CA GLY A 92 -7.09 -4.47 10.32
C GLY A 92 -6.64 -3.08 9.93
N LEU A 93 -5.43 -2.94 9.38
CA LEU A 93 -4.94 -1.62 9.01
C LEU A 93 -5.65 -1.08 7.78
N THR A 94 -5.66 0.24 7.65
CA THR A 94 -6.07 0.88 6.41
C THR A 94 -4.83 0.97 5.51
N PHE A 95 -5.00 0.67 4.24
CA PHE A 95 -3.89 0.78 3.29
C PHE A 95 -4.17 1.94 2.36
N ARG A 96 -3.14 2.76 2.15
CA ARG A 96 -3.23 3.86 1.21
C ARG A 96 -2.20 3.63 0.13
N PHE A 97 -2.62 3.70 -1.13
CA PHE A 97 -1.70 3.57 -2.27
C PHE A 97 -1.79 4.87 -3.05
N VAL A 98 -0.68 5.56 -3.19
CA VAL A 98 -0.66 6.84 -3.88
C VAL A 98 0.40 6.82 -4.97
N TYR A 99 0.07 7.33 -6.14
CA TYR A 99 0.95 7.27 -7.31
C TYR A 99 1.16 8.68 -7.83
N TYR A 100 2.42 9.05 -7.99
CA TYR A 100 2.80 10.37 -8.49
C TYR A 100 3.48 10.24 -9.85
N SER A 101 3.39 11.28 -10.67
CA SER A 101 4.08 11.31 -11.95
C SER A 101 5.55 11.68 -11.77
N ASP A 102 6.45 10.91 -12.37
CA ASP A 102 7.87 11.22 -12.36
C ASP A 102 8.14 12.47 -13.22
N GLN A 103 7.26 12.82 -14.12
CA GLN A 103 7.47 13.96 -14.99
C GLN A 103 6.87 15.24 -14.44
N SER A 104 5.63 15.20 -14.00
CA SER A 104 4.96 16.40 -13.52
C SER A 104 5.02 16.59 -12.04
N GLY A 105 5.24 15.50 -11.30
CA GLY A 105 5.18 15.53 -9.84
C GLY A 105 3.77 15.53 -9.31
N HIS A 106 2.76 15.51 -10.18
CA HIS A 106 1.38 15.55 -9.73
C HIS A 106 0.92 14.19 -9.22
N LYS A 107 -0.01 14.21 -8.30
CA LYS A 107 -0.62 12.98 -7.83
C LYS A 107 -1.55 12.50 -8.93
N LEU A 108 -1.36 11.26 -9.36
CA LEU A 108 -2.14 10.70 -10.44
C LEU A 108 -3.27 9.84 -9.91
N LEU A 109 -3.02 9.05 -8.90
CA LEU A 109 -4.01 8.12 -8.34
C LEU A 109 -3.81 8.02 -6.84
N GLU A 110 -4.90 7.80 -6.12
CA GLU A 110 -4.82 7.58 -4.68
C GLU A 110 -5.98 6.72 -4.25
N TYR A 111 -5.70 5.64 -3.51
CA TYR A 111 -6.73 4.73 -3.04
C TYR A 111 -6.56 4.44 -1.57
N PHE A 112 -7.68 4.34 -0.85
CA PHE A 112 -7.66 3.91 0.54
C PHE A 112 -8.49 2.65 0.62
N PHE A 113 -7.95 1.61 1.23
CA PHE A 113 -8.68 0.35 1.40
C PHE A 113 -8.73 -0.02 2.88
N THR A 114 -9.92 -0.27 3.37
CA THR A 114 -10.12 -0.65 4.77
C THR A 114 -10.41 -2.15 4.83
N PRO A 115 -10.49 -2.72 6.03
CA PRO A 115 -10.86 -4.13 6.14
C PRO A 115 -12.17 -4.49 5.45
N LYS A 116 -13.11 -3.53 5.33
CA LYS A 116 -14.30 -3.81 4.63
C LYS A 116 -14.02 -4.10 3.18
N ASP A 117 -12.98 -3.48 2.59
CA ASP A 117 -12.68 -3.68 1.19
C ASP A 117 -11.90 -4.96 0.95
N TYR A 118 -10.89 -5.24 1.79
CA TYR A 118 -9.99 -6.36 1.49
C TYR A 118 -10.30 -7.60 2.30
N GLY A 119 -11.02 -7.46 3.36
CA GLY A 119 -11.25 -8.58 4.22
C GLY A 119 -12.30 -9.52 3.76
N GLN A 120 -12.99 -9.22 2.68
CA GLN A 120 -13.97 -10.04 2.27
C GLN A 120 -13.57 -11.16 1.52
N VAL A 121 -12.55 -11.28 1.14
CA VAL A 121 -12.19 -12.22 0.38
C VAL A 121 -12.20 -13.39 0.89
N PRO A 122 -12.06 -14.08 0.37
CA PRO A 122 -11.99 -15.28 0.44
C PRO A 122 -11.85 -16.06 1.53
N GLN A 123 -11.74 -15.65 2.52
CA GLN A 123 -11.59 -16.51 3.43
C GLN A 123 -12.76 -17.27 3.41
N PHE A 124 -13.64 -16.88 2.77
CA PHE A 124 -14.79 -17.46 2.89
C PHE A 124 -14.76 -18.71 2.23
N GLN A 125 -13.92 -18.86 1.45
CA GLN A 125 -13.93 -19.95 0.81
C GLN A 125 -13.84 -21.02 1.67
N THR A 126 -13.43 -20.89 2.69
CA THR A 126 -13.20 -21.97 3.43
C THR A 126 -14.45 -22.31 3.93
N ASP A 127 -15.22 -21.52 4.28
CA ASP A 127 -16.32 -21.89 4.89
C ASP A 127 -17.30 -22.23 4.01
N SER A 128 -17.26 -21.74 3.03
CA SER A 128 -18.25 -21.98 2.21
C SER A 128 -18.29 -23.36 1.98
N ILE A 129 -17.41 -23.99 2.25
CA ILE A 129 -17.40 -25.18 2.02
C ILE A 129 -18.06 -25.86 2.93
N LYS A 130 -18.37 -25.51 3.79
CA LYS A 130 -18.94 -26.16 4.69
C LYS A 130 -20.04 -26.63 4.38
#